data_3c7d8d91fa2c1d3688c8e56033adf9f7
#
_entry.id   3c7d8d91fa2c1d3688c8e56033adf9f7
#
_cell.length_a   1.000
_cell.length_b   1.000
_cell.length_c   1.000
_cell.angle_alpha   90.00
_cell.angle_beta   90.00
_cell.angle_gamma   90.00
#
_symmetry.space_group_name_H-M   'P 1'
#
loop_
_entity.id
_entity.type
_entity.pdbx_description
1 polymer ?
#
loop_
_entity_poly.entity_id
_entity_poly.type
_entity_poly.pdbx_seq_one_letter_code
_entity_poly.pdbx_strand_id
1 'polypeptide(L)'
;FVFGIIVVAVIGGMVYISTQNRLNINDVNTESLNNIVKAESRNGNIADHTYGNTNAKVVVIEYVDYQCPGCSTAAPKAKQVVDTYKDNVMLIFRNFPIASSHPNARAAAATAEAAGLQGKFWEMNELLFANRDNWNNAEISERDAIFKSYAEQLQLNIDKYKTDIASAAVKSKIDFDLAIKRKHGVTATPSF
;
A
#
# COMPACT_ATOMS: atom_id res chain seq x y z
N PHE A 1 32.51 9.74 31.46
CA PHE A 1 32.29 10.87 30.56
C PHE A 1 32.28 10.41 29.08
N VAL A 2 33.27 9.65 28.62
CA VAL A 2 33.38 9.20 27.22
C VAL A 2 32.19 8.33 26.79
N PHE A 3 31.70 7.44 27.65
CA PHE A 3 30.58 6.54 27.37
C PHE A 3 29.26 7.32 27.14
N GLY A 4 29.01 8.37 27.93
CA GLY A 4 27.84 9.22 27.77
C GLY A 4 27.83 9.99 26.43
N ILE A 5 28.99 10.45 25.98
CA ILE A 5 29.13 11.17 24.69
C ILE A 5 28.87 10.23 23.51
N ILE A 6 29.32 8.97 23.57
CA ILE A 6 29.08 7.98 22.53
C ILE A 6 27.59 7.63 22.43
N VAL A 7 26.90 7.44 23.56
CA VAL A 7 25.46 7.13 23.58
C VAL A 7 24.65 8.29 22.99
N VAL A 8 24.97 9.54 23.33
CA VAL A 8 24.29 10.71 22.77
C VAL A 8 24.54 10.85 21.27
N ALA A 9 25.76 10.58 20.81
CA ALA A 9 26.09 10.62 19.37
C ALA A 9 25.36 9.52 18.58
N VAL A 10 25.24 8.30 19.13
CA VAL A 10 24.54 7.19 18.49
C VAL A 10 23.03 7.48 18.44
N ILE A 11 22.42 7.94 19.54
CA ILE A 11 21.01 8.30 19.58
C ILE A 11 20.73 9.49 18.67
N GLY A 12 21.57 10.53 18.69
CA GLY A 12 21.49 11.69 17.80
C GLY A 12 21.61 11.30 16.32
N GLY A 13 22.54 10.38 15.99
CA GLY A 13 22.69 9.83 14.65
C GLY A 13 21.49 9.03 14.20
N MET A 14 20.92 8.18 15.06
CA MET A 14 19.69 7.42 14.74
C MET A 14 18.47 8.33 14.53
N VAL A 15 18.32 9.37 15.36
CA VAL A 15 17.26 10.36 15.21
C VAL A 15 17.46 11.16 13.91
N TYR A 16 18.68 11.56 13.60
CA TYR A 16 19.01 12.29 12.37
C TYR A 16 18.71 11.44 11.11
N ILE A 17 19.12 10.18 11.08
CA ILE A 17 18.81 9.25 9.97
C ILE A 17 17.30 9.00 9.85
N SER A 18 16.60 8.86 10.99
CA SER A 18 15.15 8.67 11.01
C SER A 18 14.38 9.89 10.51
N THR A 19 14.90 11.10 10.72
CA THR A 19 14.28 12.35 10.23
C THR A 19 14.56 12.60 8.74
N GLN A 20 15.73 12.21 8.24
CA GLN A 20 16.11 12.36 6.82
C GLN A 20 15.26 11.48 5.89
N ASN A 21 14.79 10.32 6.36
CA ASN A 21 13.95 9.39 5.57
C ASN A 21 12.45 9.70 5.65
N ARG A 22 12.03 10.82 6.26
CA ARG A 22 10.61 11.22 6.23
C ARG A 22 10.32 11.94 4.92
N LEU A 23 9.42 11.36 4.13
CA LEU A 23 8.86 12.06 2.97
C LEU A 23 8.29 13.41 3.40
N ASN A 24 8.87 14.48 2.88
CA ASN A 24 8.37 15.83 3.12
C ASN A 24 7.08 16.00 2.28
N ILE A 25 5.95 16.15 2.95
CA ILE A 25 4.63 16.29 2.31
C ILE A 25 4.60 17.52 1.36
N ASN A 26 5.38 18.54 1.64
CA ASN A 26 5.45 19.75 0.82
C ASN A 26 6.11 19.52 -0.54
N ASP A 27 6.91 18.45 -0.68
CA ASP A 27 7.57 18.10 -1.93
C ASP A 27 6.68 17.25 -2.86
N VAL A 28 5.47 16.84 -2.39
CA VAL A 28 4.49 16.14 -3.21
C VAL A 28 3.73 17.17 -4.05
N ASN A 29 3.92 17.14 -5.37
CA ASN A 29 3.18 18.01 -6.29
C ASN A 29 1.68 17.69 -6.24
N THR A 30 0.85 18.66 -5.85
CA THR A 30 -0.60 18.46 -5.67
C THR A 30 -1.37 18.39 -6.97
N GLU A 31 -0.85 18.92 -8.07
CA GLU A 31 -1.51 18.84 -9.37
C GLU A 31 -1.61 17.39 -9.89
N SER A 32 -0.69 16.53 -9.45
CA SER A 32 -0.70 15.10 -9.78
C SER A 32 -1.60 14.24 -8.89
N LEU A 33 -2.20 14.80 -7.84
CA LEU A 33 -2.93 14.02 -6.83
C LEU A 33 -4.28 13.48 -7.31
N ASN A 34 -4.87 14.12 -8.31
CA ASN A 34 -6.10 13.67 -8.97
C ASN A 34 -5.83 12.81 -10.22
N ASN A 35 -4.56 12.62 -10.56
CA ASN A 35 -4.13 11.85 -11.71
C ASN A 35 -3.36 10.61 -11.27
N ILE A 36 -3.19 9.67 -12.19
CA ILE A 36 -2.33 8.49 -12.00
C ILE A 36 -0.92 8.97 -11.67
N VAL A 37 -0.42 8.62 -10.49
CA VAL A 37 0.97 8.85 -10.13
C VAL A 37 1.84 7.80 -10.82
N LYS A 38 2.74 8.26 -11.69
CA LYS A 38 3.67 7.39 -12.40
C LYS A 38 4.77 6.89 -11.44
N ALA A 39 5.46 5.84 -11.88
CA ALA A 39 6.63 5.34 -11.16
C ALA A 39 7.72 6.43 -11.07
N GLU A 40 8.17 6.73 -9.87
CA GLU A 40 9.23 7.70 -9.56
C GLU A 40 9.98 7.29 -8.29
N SER A 41 11.16 7.88 -8.03
CA SER A 41 12.00 7.48 -6.90
C SER A 41 11.30 7.62 -5.53
N ARG A 42 10.44 8.63 -5.38
CA ARG A 42 9.72 8.90 -4.12
C ARG A 42 8.69 7.83 -3.76
N ASN A 43 8.09 7.18 -4.75
CA ASN A 43 7.13 6.08 -4.56
C ASN A 43 7.76 4.70 -4.81
N GLY A 44 9.08 4.58 -4.69
CA GLY A 44 9.80 3.33 -4.87
C GLY A 44 9.81 2.80 -6.31
N ASN A 45 9.60 3.67 -7.29
CA ASN A 45 9.42 3.34 -8.71
C ASN A 45 8.20 2.42 -8.97
N ILE A 46 7.17 2.50 -8.11
CA ILE A 46 5.91 1.78 -8.26
C ILE A 46 4.81 2.81 -8.56
N ALA A 47 4.22 2.73 -9.76
CA ALA A 47 3.10 3.58 -10.15
C ALA A 47 1.83 3.26 -9.34
N ASP A 48 0.82 4.14 -9.43
CA ASP A 48 -0.52 3.83 -8.90
C ASP A 48 -1.09 2.59 -9.61
N HIS A 49 -1.77 1.75 -8.84
CA HIS A 49 -2.52 0.63 -9.38
C HIS A 49 -3.87 1.13 -9.88
N THR A 50 -4.07 1.02 -11.18
CA THR A 50 -5.31 1.43 -11.85
C THR A 50 -6.13 0.22 -12.26
N TYR A 51 -7.47 0.34 -12.22
CA TYR A 51 -8.41 -0.64 -12.75
C TYR A 51 -9.39 0.05 -13.69
N GLY A 52 -9.58 -0.49 -14.88
CA GLY A 52 -10.41 0.10 -15.94
C GLY A 52 -9.61 0.91 -16.96
N ASN A 53 -10.31 1.74 -17.72
CA ASN A 53 -9.73 2.53 -18.81
C ASN A 53 -8.96 3.74 -18.26
N THR A 54 -7.65 3.82 -18.51
CA THR A 54 -6.80 4.93 -18.06
C THR A 54 -7.12 6.28 -18.75
N ASN A 55 -7.93 6.27 -19.81
CA ASN A 55 -8.44 7.47 -20.46
C ASN A 55 -9.88 7.84 -20.02
N ALA A 56 -10.41 7.17 -19.00
CA ALA A 56 -11.74 7.43 -18.48
C ALA A 56 -11.89 8.88 -17.99
N LYS A 57 -13.09 9.42 -18.20
CA LYS A 57 -13.41 10.81 -17.79
C LYS A 57 -13.65 10.95 -16.28
N VAL A 58 -14.07 9.87 -15.64
CA VAL A 58 -14.31 9.80 -14.20
C VAL A 58 -13.22 8.96 -13.56
N VAL A 59 -12.51 9.54 -12.60
CA VAL A 59 -11.48 8.86 -11.83
C VAL A 59 -11.98 8.73 -10.39
N VAL A 60 -12.08 7.51 -9.91
CA VAL A 60 -12.36 7.18 -8.51
C VAL A 60 -11.05 6.82 -7.83
N ILE A 61 -10.70 7.51 -6.75
CA ILE A 61 -9.50 7.21 -5.95
C ILE A 61 -9.99 6.59 -4.64
N GLU A 62 -9.60 5.34 -4.39
CA GLU A 62 -9.96 4.60 -3.20
C GLU A 62 -8.77 4.50 -2.24
N TYR A 63 -8.94 4.99 -0.99
CA TYR A 63 -7.97 4.83 0.10
C TYR A 63 -8.38 3.64 0.96
N VAL A 64 -7.50 2.66 1.06
CA VAL A 64 -7.85 1.30 1.49
C VAL A 64 -6.93 0.77 2.57
N ASP A 65 -7.55 0.14 3.57
CA ASP A 65 -6.90 -0.72 4.54
C ASP A 65 -7.42 -2.15 4.38
N TYR A 66 -6.54 -3.08 4.08
CA TYR A 66 -6.91 -4.49 3.84
C TYR A 66 -7.53 -5.17 5.06
N GLN A 67 -7.20 -4.72 6.27
CA GLN A 67 -7.73 -5.29 7.51
C GLN A 67 -9.07 -4.64 7.91
N CYS A 68 -9.43 -3.49 7.33
CA CYS A 68 -10.68 -2.79 7.62
C CYS A 68 -11.91 -3.56 7.09
N PRO A 69 -12.92 -3.87 7.94
CA PRO A 69 -14.14 -4.56 7.51
C PRO A 69 -14.93 -3.80 6.45
N GLY A 70 -14.99 -2.46 6.58
CA GLY A 70 -15.65 -1.60 5.60
C GLY A 70 -15.01 -1.68 4.22
N CYS A 71 -13.66 -1.77 4.16
CA CYS A 71 -12.94 -1.92 2.90
C CYS A 71 -13.22 -3.26 2.22
N SER A 72 -13.30 -4.35 2.97
CA SER A 72 -13.62 -5.67 2.38
C SER A 72 -15.01 -5.71 1.74
N THR A 73 -15.94 -4.86 2.20
CA THR A 73 -17.27 -4.71 1.62
C THR A 73 -17.30 -3.73 0.44
N ALA A 74 -16.49 -2.66 0.51
CA ALA A 74 -16.50 -1.58 -0.46
C ALA A 74 -15.68 -1.88 -1.72
N ALA A 75 -14.49 -2.48 -1.58
CA ALA A 75 -13.58 -2.71 -2.68
C ALA A 75 -14.18 -3.56 -3.84
N PRO A 76 -14.89 -4.67 -3.60
CA PRO A 76 -15.57 -5.40 -4.68
C PRO A 76 -16.62 -4.56 -5.40
N LYS A 77 -17.33 -3.67 -4.67
CA LYS A 77 -18.33 -2.77 -5.25
C LYS A 77 -17.69 -1.69 -6.10
N ALA A 78 -16.56 -1.15 -5.67
CA ALA A 78 -15.80 -0.17 -6.46
C ALA A 78 -15.35 -0.78 -7.80
N LYS A 79 -14.85 -2.00 -7.80
CA LYS A 79 -14.53 -2.74 -9.03
C LYS A 79 -15.77 -2.98 -9.89
N GLN A 80 -16.89 -3.40 -9.30
CA GLN A 80 -18.16 -3.59 -10.02
C GLN A 80 -18.65 -2.32 -10.71
N VAL A 81 -18.46 -1.15 -10.09
CA VAL A 81 -18.77 0.15 -10.73
C VAL A 81 -17.93 0.34 -11.98
N VAL A 82 -16.61 0.09 -11.91
CA VAL A 82 -15.74 0.19 -13.09
C VAL A 82 -16.16 -0.81 -14.17
N ASP A 83 -16.46 -2.06 -13.81
CA ASP A 83 -16.90 -3.10 -14.77
C ASP A 83 -18.23 -2.72 -15.44
N THR A 84 -19.12 -2.03 -14.70
CA THR A 84 -20.40 -1.56 -15.23
C THR A 84 -20.23 -0.40 -16.20
N TYR A 85 -19.37 0.56 -15.87
CA TYR A 85 -19.18 1.79 -16.65
C TYR A 85 -17.90 1.79 -17.52
N LYS A 86 -17.19 0.68 -17.57
CA LYS A 86 -16.01 0.32 -18.42
C LYS A 86 -15.17 1.50 -18.92
N ASP A 87 -15.62 2.16 -20.00
CA ASP A 87 -14.85 3.21 -20.67
C ASP A 87 -14.91 4.57 -19.99
N ASN A 88 -15.84 4.76 -19.07
CA ASN A 88 -16.12 6.05 -18.45
C ASN A 88 -15.54 6.21 -17.06
N VAL A 89 -15.25 5.12 -16.38
CA VAL A 89 -14.77 5.12 -14.99
C VAL A 89 -13.47 4.34 -14.87
N MET A 90 -12.52 4.92 -14.13
CA MET A 90 -11.27 4.28 -13.72
C MET A 90 -11.18 4.33 -12.20
N LEU A 91 -10.68 3.26 -11.58
CA LEU A 91 -10.34 3.21 -10.17
C LEU A 91 -8.83 3.33 -9.99
N ILE A 92 -8.39 4.16 -9.05
CA ILE A 92 -7.03 4.22 -8.53
C ILE A 92 -7.05 3.72 -7.09
N PHE A 93 -6.25 2.71 -6.81
CA PHE A 93 -6.06 2.18 -5.46
C PHE A 93 -4.90 2.88 -4.76
N ARG A 94 -5.09 3.27 -3.49
CA ARG A 94 -4.04 3.81 -2.62
C ARG A 94 -4.05 3.17 -1.25
N ASN A 95 -2.88 2.78 -0.79
CA ASN A 95 -2.68 2.14 0.50
C ASN A 95 -2.95 3.11 1.66
N PHE A 96 -3.78 2.68 2.61
CA PHE A 96 -3.95 3.39 3.87
C PHE A 96 -3.99 2.40 5.05
N PRO A 97 -2.92 1.64 5.34
CA PRO A 97 -2.88 0.78 6.51
C PRO A 97 -2.90 1.60 7.81
N ILE A 98 -3.92 1.36 8.66
CA ILE A 98 -4.09 2.03 9.96
C ILE A 98 -3.40 1.19 11.04
N ALA A 99 -2.07 1.20 11.06
CA ALA A 99 -1.26 0.30 11.90
C ALA A 99 -1.55 0.38 13.41
N SER A 100 -2.17 1.47 13.89
CA SER A 100 -2.55 1.62 15.30
C SER A 100 -3.69 0.71 15.75
N SER A 101 -4.59 0.35 14.83
CA SER A 101 -5.76 -0.52 15.09
C SER A 101 -5.74 -1.81 14.27
N HIS A 102 -4.96 -1.86 13.22
CA HIS A 102 -4.89 -2.94 12.25
C HIS A 102 -3.44 -3.45 12.08
N PRO A 103 -2.94 -4.30 12.98
CA PRO A 103 -1.52 -4.68 13.03
C PRO A 103 -1.04 -5.43 11.78
N ASN A 104 -1.94 -6.13 11.08
CA ASN A 104 -1.62 -6.90 9.87
C ASN A 104 -1.81 -6.11 8.56
N ALA A 105 -2.43 -4.92 8.61
CA ALA A 105 -2.77 -4.15 7.42
C ALA A 105 -1.56 -3.75 6.57
N ARG A 106 -0.45 -3.35 7.21
CA ARG A 106 0.75 -2.96 6.48
C ARG A 106 1.43 -4.16 5.79
N ALA A 107 1.40 -5.33 6.41
CA ALA A 107 1.92 -6.55 5.81
C ALA A 107 1.06 -6.99 4.60
N ALA A 108 -0.28 -6.87 4.71
CA ALA A 108 -1.18 -7.13 3.59
C ALA A 108 -0.94 -6.16 2.43
N ALA A 109 -0.74 -4.86 2.71
CA ALA A 109 -0.37 -3.88 1.70
C ALA A 109 0.95 -4.24 1.01
N ALA A 110 1.99 -4.61 1.79
CA ALA A 110 3.27 -5.03 1.23
C ALA A 110 3.15 -6.29 0.36
N THR A 111 2.28 -7.22 0.73
CA THR A 111 1.97 -8.43 -0.04
C THR A 111 1.34 -8.08 -1.40
N ALA A 112 0.37 -7.16 -1.43
CA ALA A 112 -0.26 -6.71 -2.66
C ALA A 112 0.72 -5.98 -3.57
N GLU A 113 1.54 -5.08 -3.01
CA GLU A 113 2.57 -4.37 -3.78
C GLU A 113 3.63 -5.31 -4.36
N ALA A 114 4.10 -6.30 -3.58
CA ALA A 114 5.06 -7.30 -4.05
C ALA A 114 4.47 -8.17 -5.18
N ALA A 115 3.19 -8.53 -5.10
CA ALA A 115 2.48 -9.20 -6.19
C ALA A 115 2.37 -8.28 -7.42
N GLY A 116 2.14 -6.99 -7.21
CA GLY A 116 2.11 -5.97 -8.24
C GLY A 116 3.42 -5.84 -9.02
N LEU A 117 4.57 -5.99 -8.37
CA LEU A 117 5.89 -6.05 -9.01
C LEU A 117 6.08 -7.28 -9.93
N GLN A 118 5.14 -8.22 -9.89
CA GLN A 118 5.05 -9.38 -10.75
C GLN A 118 3.77 -9.39 -11.60
N GLY A 119 3.09 -8.22 -11.74
CA GLY A 119 1.90 -8.04 -12.57
C GLY A 119 0.61 -8.64 -11.99
N LYS A 120 0.58 -8.96 -10.68
CA LYS A 120 -0.54 -9.65 -10.01
C LYS A 120 -1.14 -8.86 -8.85
N PHE A 121 -1.13 -7.51 -8.94
CA PHE A 121 -1.67 -6.65 -7.89
C PHE A 121 -3.16 -6.93 -7.63
N TRP A 122 -3.98 -6.89 -8.68
CA TRP A 122 -5.42 -6.99 -8.53
C TRP A 122 -5.88 -8.37 -8.11
N GLU A 123 -5.23 -9.42 -8.59
CA GLU A 123 -5.51 -10.79 -8.15
C GLU A 123 -5.15 -10.99 -6.68
N MET A 124 -4.03 -10.44 -6.21
CA MET A 124 -3.65 -10.48 -4.80
C MET A 124 -4.59 -9.62 -3.95
N ASN A 125 -4.98 -8.45 -4.44
CA ASN A 125 -5.97 -7.59 -3.79
C ASN A 125 -7.29 -8.33 -3.53
N GLU A 126 -7.79 -9.07 -4.52
CA GLU A 126 -9.00 -9.88 -4.39
C GLU A 126 -8.84 -11.00 -3.36
N LEU A 127 -7.72 -11.73 -3.39
CA LEU A 127 -7.45 -12.82 -2.44
C LEU A 127 -7.39 -12.30 -1.00
N LEU A 128 -6.73 -11.16 -0.78
CA LEU A 128 -6.61 -10.55 0.54
C LEU A 128 -7.98 -10.16 1.11
N PHE A 129 -8.86 -9.53 0.31
CA PHE A 129 -10.19 -9.17 0.77
C PHE A 129 -11.13 -10.36 0.90
N ALA A 130 -11.15 -11.26 -0.07
CA ALA A 130 -12.03 -12.43 -0.05
C ALA A 130 -11.75 -13.38 1.13
N ASN A 131 -10.49 -13.43 1.56
CA ASN A 131 -10.05 -14.30 2.65
C ASN A 131 -9.63 -13.53 3.90
N ARG A 132 -10.11 -12.30 4.06
CA ARG A 132 -9.73 -11.41 5.17
C ARG A 132 -9.83 -12.09 6.53
N ASP A 133 -10.89 -12.84 6.78
CA ASP A 133 -11.15 -13.47 8.07
C ASP A 133 -10.14 -14.56 8.44
N ASN A 134 -9.42 -15.09 7.48
CA ASN A 134 -8.39 -16.12 7.71
C ASN A 134 -7.09 -15.51 8.27
N TRP A 135 -6.80 -14.23 8.04
CA TRP A 135 -5.52 -13.63 8.38
C TRP A 135 -5.61 -12.34 9.21
N ASN A 136 -6.80 -11.73 9.33
CA ASN A 136 -6.93 -10.42 9.97
C ASN A 136 -6.49 -10.42 11.44
N ASN A 137 -6.71 -11.52 12.16
CA ASN A 137 -6.32 -11.71 13.56
C ASN A 137 -5.18 -12.72 13.75
N ALA A 138 -4.58 -13.18 12.65
CA ALA A 138 -3.51 -14.18 12.71
C ALA A 138 -2.23 -13.59 13.30
N GLU A 139 -1.49 -14.41 14.02
CA GLU A 139 -0.14 -14.10 14.48
C GLU A 139 0.82 -13.94 13.27
N ILE A 140 1.94 -13.25 13.47
CA ILE A 140 2.85 -12.88 12.38
C ILE A 140 3.25 -14.07 11.51
N SER A 141 3.67 -15.18 12.12
CA SER A 141 4.14 -16.37 11.38
C SER A 141 3.02 -17.06 10.60
N GLU A 142 1.81 -17.11 11.16
CA GLU A 142 0.64 -17.67 10.52
C GLU A 142 0.18 -16.80 9.34
N ARG A 143 0.07 -15.48 9.57
CA ARG A 143 -0.25 -14.51 8.53
C ARG A 143 0.72 -14.59 7.36
N ASP A 144 2.03 -14.65 7.63
CA ASP A 144 3.06 -14.70 6.59
C ASP A 144 2.97 -16.01 5.80
N ALA A 145 2.63 -17.12 6.45
CA ALA A 145 2.38 -18.39 5.78
C ALA A 145 1.14 -18.33 4.87
N ILE A 146 0.05 -17.69 5.34
CA ILE A 146 -1.17 -17.48 4.55
C ILE A 146 -0.87 -16.60 3.33
N PHE A 147 -0.18 -15.48 3.49
CA PHE A 147 0.15 -14.58 2.38
C PHE A 147 1.08 -15.25 1.35
N LYS A 148 2.03 -16.07 1.83
CA LYS A 148 2.87 -16.89 0.94
C LYS A 148 2.01 -17.88 0.14
N SER A 149 1.01 -18.52 0.74
CA SER A 149 0.13 -19.44 0.03
C SER A 149 -0.68 -18.75 -1.09
N TYR A 150 -1.09 -17.49 -0.89
CA TYR A 150 -1.72 -16.69 -1.95
C TYR A 150 -0.74 -16.37 -3.08
N ALA A 151 0.51 -16.06 -2.75
CA ALA A 151 1.55 -15.86 -3.75
C ALA A 151 1.80 -17.14 -4.58
N GLU A 152 1.81 -18.32 -3.94
CA GLU A 152 1.90 -19.63 -4.60
C GLU A 152 0.68 -19.91 -5.48
N GLN A 153 -0.53 -19.62 -5.00
CA GLN A 153 -1.77 -19.75 -5.77
C GLN A 153 -1.75 -18.88 -7.05
N LEU A 154 -1.18 -17.68 -6.96
CA LEU A 154 -1.02 -16.76 -8.10
C LEU A 154 0.18 -17.10 -8.98
N GLN A 155 0.89 -18.18 -8.69
CA GLN A 155 2.08 -18.64 -9.42
C GLN A 155 3.20 -17.58 -9.47
N LEU A 156 3.36 -16.80 -8.40
CA LEU A 156 4.44 -15.83 -8.30
C LEU A 156 5.79 -16.55 -8.11
N ASN A 157 6.86 -15.91 -8.56
CA ASN A 157 8.20 -16.30 -8.12
C ASN A 157 8.34 -16.00 -6.62
N ILE A 158 8.39 -17.05 -5.81
CA ILE A 158 8.35 -16.95 -4.34
C ILE A 158 9.61 -16.31 -3.75
N ASP A 159 10.77 -16.52 -4.34
CA ASP A 159 12.00 -15.90 -3.83
C ASP A 159 12.00 -14.39 -4.14
N LYS A 160 11.54 -14.00 -5.32
CA LYS A 160 11.31 -12.60 -5.66
C LYS A 160 10.25 -11.97 -4.74
N TYR A 161 9.11 -12.63 -4.52
CA TYR A 161 8.05 -12.16 -3.63
C TYR A 161 8.58 -11.90 -2.21
N LYS A 162 9.35 -12.84 -1.62
CA LYS A 162 9.97 -12.65 -0.30
C LYS A 162 10.94 -11.47 -0.26
N THR A 163 11.70 -11.26 -1.32
CA THR A 163 12.60 -10.11 -1.43
C THR A 163 11.83 -8.81 -1.56
N ASP A 164 10.79 -8.79 -2.38
CA ASP A 164 10.02 -7.59 -2.69
C ASP A 164 9.20 -7.10 -1.48
N ILE A 165 8.56 -7.99 -0.70
CA ILE A 165 7.77 -7.57 0.49
C ILE A 165 8.61 -6.81 1.53
N ALA A 166 9.92 -7.10 1.61
CA ALA A 166 10.86 -6.45 2.52
C ALA A 166 11.61 -5.27 1.86
N SER A 167 11.37 -5.01 0.57
CA SER A 167 12.15 -4.04 -0.20
C SER A 167 11.87 -2.59 0.20
N ALA A 168 12.88 -1.73 0.01
CA ALA A 168 12.73 -0.29 0.15
C ALA A 168 11.69 0.28 -0.85
N ALA A 169 11.55 -0.32 -2.02
CA ALA A 169 10.59 0.08 -3.05
C ALA A 169 9.16 -0.05 -2.56
N VAL A 170 8.77 -1.23 -2.08
CA VAL A 170 7.43 -1.50 -1.52
C VAL A 170 7.15 -0.62 -0.30
N LYS A 171 8.15 -0.48 0.61
CA LYS A 171 8.01 0.42 1.74
C LYS A 171 7.74 1.86 1.30
N SER A 172 8.50 2.37 0.32
CA SER A 172 8.36 3.74 -0.19
C SER A 172 7.00 3.95 -0.86
N LYS A 173 6.47 2.98 -1.61
CA LYS A 173 5.14 3.07 -2.20
C LYS A 173 4.06 3.25 -1.14
N ILE A 174 4.05 2.43 -0.11
CA ILE A 174 3.06 2.51 0.97
C ILE A 174 3.21 3.83 1.75
N ASP A 175 4.44 4.26 2.06
CA ASP A 175 4.70 5.51 2.77
C ASP A 175 4.31 6.74 1.92
N PHE A 176 4.48 6.68 0.60
CA PHE A 176 4.05 7.70 -0.35
C PHE A 176 2.53 7.83 -0.37
N ASP A 177 1.78 6.73 -0.46
CA ASP A 177 0.32 6.74 -0.40
C ASP A 177 -0.18 7.32 0.93
N LEU A 178 0.48 6.99 2.05
CA LEU A 178 0.21 7.58 3.36
C LEU A 178 0.53 9.08 3.42
N ALA A 179 1.51 9.56 2.68
CA ALA A 179 1.80 10.99 2.58
C ALA A 179 0.71 11.72 1.78
N ILE A 180 0.30 11.17 0.64
CA ILE A 180 -0.79 11.72 -0.19
C ILE A 180 -2.08 11.79 0.62
N LYS A 181 -2.47 10.72 1.30
CA LYS A 181 -3.70 10.70 2.09
C LYS A 181 -3.72 11.80 3.16
N ARG A 182 -2.58 12.05 3.83
CA ARG A 182 -2.46 13.14 4.80
C ARG A 182 -2.67 14.51 4.15
N LYS A 183 -2.11 14.72 2.96
CA LYS A 183 -2.27 15.96 2.21
C LYS A 183 -3.70 16.21 1.78
N HIS A 184 -4.45 15.16 1.47
CA HIS A 184 -5.87 15.22 1.13
C HIS A 184 -6.81 15.26 2.35
N GLY A 185 -6.27 15.24 3.57
CA GLY A 185 -7.09 15.23 4.78
C GLY A 185 -7.90 13.95 4.98
N VAL A 186 -7.51 12.85 4.32
CA VAL A 186 -8.19 11.56 4.46
C VAL A 186 -7.84 10.95 5.81
N THR A 187 -8.83 10.68 6.64
CA THR A 187 -8.65 10.24 8.03
C THR A 187 -9.20 8.85 8.34
N ALA A 188 -10.02 8.29 7.46
CA ALA A 188 -10.67 6.99 7.65
C ALA A 188 -10.63 6.12 6.38
N THR A 189 -10.90 4.83 6.52
CA THR A 189 -11.07 3.88 5.41
C THR A 189 -12.42 3.15 5.52
N PRO A 190 -13.05 2.78 4.39
CA PRO A 190 -12.70 3.23 3.04
C PRO A 190 -13.03 4.71 2.83
N SER A 191 -12.24 5.41 2.00
CA SER A 191 -12.55 6.76 1.52
C SER A 191 -12.40 6.81 0.01
N PHE A 192 -13.28 7.62 -0.62
CA PHE A 192 -13.32 7.79 -2.07
C PHE A 192 -13.22 9.26 -2.44
#